data_05dfc17c6a0ebfbdb7eb657b436e2350
#
_entry.id   05dfc17c6a0ebfbdb7eb657b436e2350
#
_cell.length_a   1.000
_cell.length_b   1.000
_cell.length_c   1.000
_cell.angle_alpha   90.00
_cell.angle_beta   90.00
_cell.angle_gamma   90.00
#
_symmetry.space_group_name_H-M   'P 1'
#
loop_
_entity.id
_entity.type
_entity.pdbx_description
1 polymer ?
#
loop_
_entity_poly.entity_id
_entity_poly.type
_entity_poly.pdbx_seq_one_letter_code
_entity_poly.pdbx_strand_id
1 'polypeptide(L)'
;MDQWARQQRALALLPVCLALTFSLTAVSSSYWCEGTRRVAKPLCQDRPGVLHCIHYSRGSSDNDQAVQYIWEMGDDKFVQRRFHVGLWQSCEETLGSTGENCRSFQSVIPAEEQGVLWLSIGAEVLNILLTLTSAVLLGSRVRHHSGFHWLKVDASVAILTVLAGLLAMVAHMMYTTIFQITVNLGPEDWKPQTWDYGWSYCLAWGSFALCMVASVMATSRYTAARRELADKKSGQKGSRHSPQDFQKPKASESVWETETAPSPAGCALIGVSKHLPPEAPGKVSMC
;
A
#
# COMPACT_ATOMS: atom_id res chain seq x y z
N MET A 1 14.13 34.15 3.40
CA MET A 1 13.14 33.34 2.63
C MET A 1 13.64 31.93 2.27
N ASP A 2 14.95 31.73 2.12
CA ASP A 2 15.49 30.44 1.67
C ASP A 2 15.42 29.31 2.69
N GLN A 3 15.45 29.59 3.98
CA GLN A 3 15.39 28.58 5.03
C GLN A 3 14.00 27.94 5.13
N TRP A 4 12.94 28.75 5.08
CA TRP A 4 11.57 28.26 5.10
C TRP A 4 11.25 27.40 3.86
N ALA A 5 11.67 27.83 2.68
CA ALA A 5 11.50 27.07 1.44
C ALA A 5 12.29 25.74 1.45
N ARG A 6 13.47 25.70 2.08
CA ARG A 6 14.25 24.49 2.28
C ARG A 6 13.55 23.52 3.23
N GLN A 7 12.98 24.03 4.33
CA GLN A 7 12.23 23.26 5.30
C GLN A 7 10.98 22.63 4.67
N GLN A 8 10.22 23.36 3.87
CA GLN A 8 9.07 22.86 3.14
C GLN A 8 9.44 21.74 2.15
N ARG A 9 10.61 21.86 1.49
CA ARG A 9 11.11 20.81 0.59
C ARG A 9 11.55 19.55 1.36
N ALA A 10 12.19 19.73 2.52
CA ALA A 10 12.59 18.62 3.39
C ALA A 10 11.37 17.87 3.95
N LEU A 11 10.31 18.59 4.34
CA LEU A 11 9.06 17.99 4.81
C LEU A 11 8.37 17.12 3.75
N ALA A 12 8.59 17.42 2.46
CA ALA A 12 8.06 16.60 1.38
C ALA A 12 8.74 15.25 1.22
N LEU A 13 9.99 15.10 1.67
CA LEU A 13 10.70 13.83 1.68
C LEU A 13 10.19 12.87 2.75
N LEU A 14 9.67 13.40 3.86
CA LEU A 14 9.31 12.63 5.04
C LEU A 14 8.32 11.50 4.75
N PRO A 15 7.16 11.73 4.09
CA PRO A 15 6.22 10.64 3.81
C PRO A 15 6.79 9.59 2.86
N VAL A 16 7.62 9.98 1.89
CA VAL A 16 8.23 9.02 0.95
C VAL A 16 9.29 8.16 1.66
N CYS A 17 10.12 8.76 2.51
CA CYS A 17 11.12 8.02 3.29
C CYS A 17 10.45 7.09 4.30
N LEU A 18 9.38 7.52 4.98
CA LEU A 18 8.62 6.67 5.88
C LEU A 18 7.92 5.53 5.13
N ALA A 19 7.34 5.79 3.96
CA ALA A 19 6.74 4.74 3.12
C ALA A 19 7.79 3.68 2.75
N LEU A 20 8.98 4.12 2.32
CA LEU A 20 10.08 3.22 1.97
C LEU A 20 10.53 2.38 3.16
N THR A 21 10.74 2.99 4.33
CA THR A 21 11.14 2.25 5.54
C THR A 21 10.07 1.26 5.97
N PHE A 22 8.80 1.61 5.90
CA PHE A 22 7.68 0.73 6.25
C PHE A 22 7.58 -0.46 5.29
N SER A 23 7.67 -0.24 3.96
CA SER A 23 7.70 -1.34 2.99
C SER A 23 8.90 -2.26 3.20
N LEU A 24 10.11 -1.72 3.38
CA LEU A 24 11.31 -2.53 3.61
C LEU A 24 11.19 -3.38 4.89
N THR A 25 10.70 -2.78 5.98
CA THR A 25 10.48 -3.49 7.25
C THR A 25 9.41 -4.56 7.10
N ALA A 26 8.29 -4.26 6.43
CA ALA A 26 7.22 -5.20 6.20
C ALA A 26 7.68 -6.41 5.37
N VAL A 27 8.40 -6.18 4.26
CA VAL A 27 8.88 -7.25 3.38
C VAL A 27 9.94 -8.13 4.04
N SER A 28 10.81 -7.55 4.88
CA SER A 28 11.87 -8.29 5.57
C SER A 28 11.37 -9.08 6.78
N SER A 29 10.21 -8.77 7.31
CA SER A 29 9.64 -9.40 8.50
C SER A 29 8.75 -10.59 8.17
N SER A 30 8.74 -11.58 9.07
CA SER A 30 7.86 -12.74 9.03
C SER A 30 6.57 -12.60 9.87
N TYR A 31 6.20 -11.37 10.28
CA TYR A 31 5.04 -11.09 11.12
C TYR A 31 3.87 -10.44 10.35
N TRP A 32 3.54 -10.98 9.17
CA TRP A 32 2.35 -10.53 8.44
C TRP A 32 1.07 -11.12 9.00
N CYS A 33 1.12 -12.40 9.34
CA CYS A 33 0.06 -13.10 10.06
C CYS A 33 0.68 -13.87 11.21
N GLU A 34 -0.01 -13.92 12.33
CA GLU A 34 0.38 -14.67 13.51
C GLU A 34 -0.80 -15.42 14.08
N GLY A 35 -0.55 -16.50 14.78
CA GLY A 35 -1.64 -17.30 15.33
C GLY A 35 -1.17 -18.50 16.11
N THR A 36 -2.13 -19.37 16.40
CA THR A 36 -1.89 -20.61 17.13
C THR A 36 -2.44 -21.81 16.37
N ARG A 37 -1.75 -22.94 16.50
CA ARG A 37 -2.22 -24.22 15.99
C ARG A 37 -2.08 -25.30 17.02
N ARG A 38 -2.90 -26.33 16.91
CA ARG A 38 -2.80 -27.52 17.73
C ARG A 38 -1.98 -28.58 17.02
N VAL A 39 -0.96 -29.08 17.69
CA VAL A 39 -0.11 -30.17 17.21
C VAL A 39 -0.24 -31.36 18.16
N ALA A 40 -0.45 -32.55 17.61
CA ALA A 40 -0.48 -33.77 18.43
C ALA A 40 0.87 -33.95 19.16
N LYS A 41 0.81 -34.24 20.44
CA LYS A 41 2.01 -34.55 21.21
C LYS A 41 2.67 -35.83 20.68
N PRO A 42 4.00 -35.88 20.54
CA PRO A 42 4.71 -37.12 20.21
C PRO A 42 4.54 -38.17 21.31
N LEU A 43 4.65 -39.44 20.97
CA LEU A 43 4.69 -40.53 21.93
C LEU A 43 6.02 -40.49 22.70
N CYS A 44 5.99 -40.72 24.01
CA CYS A 44 7.18 -40.70 24.89
C CYS A 44 8.12 -41.92 24.71
N GLN A 45 8.13 -42.56 23.54
CA GLN A 45 8.81 -43.84 23.34
C GLN A 45 10.33 -43.74 23.27
N ASP A 46 10.92 -42.60 22.85
CA ASP A 46 12.32 -42.57 22.47
C ASP A 46 13.20 -41.48 23.12
N ARG A 47 12.65 -40.63 24.00
CA ARG A 47 13.43 -39.57 24.64
C ARG A 47 12.97 -39.28 26.07
N PRO A 48 13.70 -39.78 27.08
CA PRO A 48 13.45 -39.39 28.46
C PRO A 48 13.79 -37.91 28.65
N GLY A 49 12.81 -37.10 29.06
CA GLY A 49 13.00 -35.69 29.38
C GLY A 49 12.18 -34.69 28.53
N VAL A 50 11.36 -35.13 27.61
CA VAL A 50 10.44 -34.22 26.87
C VAL A 50 9.19 -34.00 27.73
N LEU A 51 9.02 -32.80 28.25
CA LEU A 51 7.91 -32.38 29.11
C LEU A 51 6.51 -32.49 28.46
N HIS A 52 6.40 -32.69 27.16
CA HIS A 52 5.16 -32.63 26.42
C HIS A 52 5.00 -33.82 25.47
N CYS A 53 5.10 -35.06 25.98
CA CYS A 53 4.82 -36.27 25.22
C CYS A 53 3.65 -37.06 25.83
N ILE A 54 3.01 -37.92 25.02
CA ILE A 54 1.94 -38.82 25.47
C ILE A 54 2.56 -40.07 26.07
N HIS A 55 2.24 -40.36 27.35
CA HIS A 55 2.61 -41.60 28.00
C HIS A 55 1.64 -42.72 27.62
N TYR A 56 2.17 -43.85 27.21
CA TYR A 56 1.38 -45.06 27.00
C TYR A 56 1.82 -46.17 27.94
N SER A 57 0.88 -46.93 28.44
CA SER A 57 1.16 -48.15 29.20
C SER A 57 1.03 -49.36 28.26
N ARG A 58 2.10 -50.15 28.19
CA ARG A 58 2.08 -51.40 27.45
C ARG A 58 1.50 -52.44 28.38
N GLY A 59 0.24 -52.84 28.17
CA GLY A 59 -0.35 -53.98 28.83
C GLY A 59 0.37 -55.27 28.42
N SER A 60 0.99 -55.97 29.36
CA SER A 60 1.52 -57.29 29.12
C SER A 60 0.36 -58.26 29.00
N SER A 61 -0.02 -58.59 27.77
CA SER A 61 -0.93 -59.69 27.48
C SER A 61 -0.18 -60.72 26.67
N ASP A 62 -0.27 -61.97 27.09
CA ASP A 62 0.42 -63.16 26.55
C ASP A 62 -0.04 -63.55 25.12
N ASN A 63 -0.91 -62.78 24.51
CA ASN A 63 -1.33 -62.96 23.15
C ASN A 63 -0.82 -61.79 22.29
N ASP A 64 -0.32 -62.06 21.10
CA ASP A 64 0.34 -61.19 20.11
C ASP A 64 -0.40 -59.91 19.66
N GLN A 65 -1.43 -59.48 20.35
CA GLN A 65 -2.11 -58.19 20.20
C GLN A 65 -1.79 -57.28 21.37
N ALA A 66 -0.68 -56.55 21.27
CA ALA A 66 -0.33 -55.53 22.24
C ALA A 66 -1.37 -54.39 22.17
N VAL A 67 -2.30 -54.34 23.12
CA VAL A 67 -3.27 -53.23 23.26
C VAL A 67 -2.53 -52.06 23.89
N GLN A 68 -2.46 -50.98 23.14
CA GLN A 68 -1.84 -49.73 23.53
C GLN A 68 -2.88 -48.84 24.22
N TYR A 69 -2.77 -48.60 25.50
CA TYR A 69 -3.67 -47.72 26.23
C TYR A 69 -3.10 -46.30 26.25
N ILE A 70 -3.84 -45.36 25.71
CA ILE A 70 -3.55 -43.91 25.78
C ILE A 70 -4.40 -43.34 26.90
N TRP A 71 -3.77 -42.87 27.99
CA TRP A 71 -4.46 -42.34 29.17
C TRP A 71 -4.89 -40.88 29.02
N GLU A 72 -4.28 -40.13 28.11
CA GLU A 72 -4.63 -38.74 27.85
C GLU A 72 -5.86 -38.67 26.94
N MET A 73 -6.96 -38.11 27.45
CA MET A 73 -8.19 -37.93 26.70
C MET A 73 -8.44 -36.44 26.36
N GLY A 74 -9.06 -36.17 25.20
CA GLY A 74 -9.49 -34.84 24.85
C GLY A 74 -8.36 -33.88 24.45
N ASP A 75 -8.40 -32.68 24.97
CA ASP A 75 -7.47 -31.58 24.62
C ASP A 75 -6.02 -31.84 25.09
N ASP A 76 -5.83 -32.72 26.08
CA ASP A 76 -4.49 -33.04 26.61
C ASP A 76 -3.58 -33.77 25.62
N LYS A 77 -4.13 -34.32 24.54
CA LYS A 77 -3.36 -34.92 23.44
C LYS A 77 -2.64 -33.94 22.56
N PHE A 78 -3.01 -32.66 22.62
CA PHE A 78 -2.52 -31.61 21.76
C PHE A 78 -1.71 -30.58 22.54
N VAL A 79 -0.72 -30.00 21.85
CA VAL A 79 0.00 -28.82 22.32
C VAL A 79 -0.30 -27.66 21.39
N GLN A 80 -0.55 -26.53 21.98
CA GLN A 80 -0.73 -25.31 21.26
C GLN A 80 0.64 -24.70 20.94
N ARG A 81 0.90 -24.45 19.66
CA ARG A 81 2.09 -23.78 19.16
C ARG A 81 1.73 -22.44 18.57
N ARG A 82 2.58 -21.45 18.80
CA ARG A 82 2.50 -20.17 18.09
C ARG A 82 3.22 -20.30 16.76
N PHE A 83 2.70 -19.61 15.76
CA PHE A 83 3.34 -19.46 14.47
C PHE A 83 3.22 -18.03 14.00
N HIS A 84 4.14 -17.59 13.15
CA HIS A 84 4.04 -16.34 12.42
C HIS A 84 4.52 -16.55 10.98
N VAL A 85 3.88 -15.86 10.06
CA VAL A 85 4.09 -16.02 8.63
C VAL A 85 4.29 -14.67 7.97
N GLY A 86 5.32 -14.56 7.15
CA GLY A 86 5.58 -13.42 6.29
C GLY A 86 5.48 -13.79 4.82
N LEU A 87 6.03 -12.93 3.97
CA LEU A 87 6.10 -13.18 2.52
C LEU A 87 7.03 -14.34 2.15
N TRP A 88 8.09 -14.56 2.91
CA TRP A 88 9.16 -15.51 2.59
C TRP A 88 9.12 -16.76 3.45
N GLN A 89 8.81 -16.60 4.72
CA GLN A 89 9.00 -17.62 5.76
C GLN A 89 7.77 -17.81 6.61
N SER A 90 7.52 -19.06 6.99
CA SER A 90 6.58 -19.47 8.03
C SER A 90 7.39 -20.06 9.18
N CYS A 91 7.35 -19.45 10.34
CA CYS A 91 8.09 -19.85 11.53
C CYS A 91 7.14 -20.35 12.61
N GLU A 92 7.56 -21.40 13.31
CA GLU A 92 6.80 -22.04 14.38
C GLU A 92 7.66 -22.23 15.62
N GLU A 93 7.07 -22.01 16.78
CA GLU A 93 7.73 -22.26 18.05
C GLU A 93 8.02 -23.75 18.25
N THR A 94 9.24 -24.09 18.66
CA THR A 94 9.66 -25.49 18.87
C THR A 94 9.32 -25.94 20.27
N LEU A 95 8.69 -27.12 20.40
CA LEU A 95 8.39 -27.72 21.72
C LEU A 95 9.68 -28.08 22.49
N GLY A 96 9.81 -27.53 23.71
CA GLY A 96 10.90 -27.87 24.62
C GLY A 96 12.24 -27.18 24.34
N SER A 97 12.31 -26.25 23.42
CA SER A 97 13.49 -25.39 23.17
C SER A 97 13.08 -23.93 22.99
N THR A 98 13.99 -23.03 23.28
CA THR A 98 13.80 -21.56 23.06
C THR A 98 13.95 -21.15 21.57
N GLY A 99 13.95 -22.11 20.63
CA GLY A 99 14.17 -21.91 19.22
C GLY A 99 12.87 -21.95 18.40
N GLU A 100 12.92 -21.27 17.27
CA GLU A 100 11.87 -21.30 16.23
C GLU A 100 12.33 -22.18 15.06
N ASN A 101 11.41 -22.92 14.47
CA ASN A 101 11.65 -23.67 13.26
C ASN A 101 10.99 -22.94 12.09
N CYS A 102 11.81 -22.40 11.19
CA CYS A 102 11.34 -21.64 10.03
C CYS A 102 11.46 -22.49 8.75
N ARG A 103 10.41 -22.44 7.94
CA ARG A 103 10.38 -23.03 6.58
C ARG A 103 9.94 -21.99 5.57
N SER A 104 10.25 -22.22 4.28
CA SER A 104 9.77 -21.33 3.22
C SER A 104 8.24 -21.36 3.19
N PHE A 105 7.61 -20.17 3.14
CA PHE A 105 6.16 -20.06 3.04
C PHE A 105 5.63 -20.68 1.74
N GLN A 106 6.40 -20.60 0.65
CA GLN A 106 6.08 -21.26 -0.62
C GLN A 106 5.83 -22.77 -0.49
N SER A 107 6.53 -23.46 0.42
CA SER A 107 6.37 -24.91 0.62
C SER A 107 5.04 -25.29 1.29
N VAL A 108 4.35 -24.33 1.88
CA VAL A 108 3.07 -24.50 2.58
C VAL A 108 1.88 -24.22 1.66
N ILE A 109 2.10 -23.40 0.64
CA ILE A 109 1.06 -22.96 -0.31
C ILE A 109 0.80 -24.08 -1.33
N PRO A 110 -0.49 -24.33 -1.68
CA PRO A 110 -0.85 -25.23 -2.77
C PRO A 110 -0.12 -24.85 -4.07
N ALA A 111 0.32 -25.86 -4.83
CA ALA A 111 1.16 -25.65 -6.02
C ALA A 111 0.51 -24.70 -7.07
N GLU A 112 -0.81 -24.74 -7.17
CA GLU A 112 -1.60 -23.89 -8.08
C GLU A 112 -1.50 -22.41 -7.73
N GLU A 113 -1.35 -22.05 -6.44
CA GLU A 113 -1.34 -20.68 -5.95
C GLU A 113 0.06 -20.07 -5.78
N GLN A 114 1.12 -20.86 -5.96
CA GLN A 114 2.50 -20.37 -5.83
C GLN A 114 2.82 -19.24 -6.81
N GLY A 115 2.24 -19.27 -8.01
CA GLY A 115 2.41 -18.21 -9.00
C GLY A 115 1.88 -16.86 -8.54
N VAL A 116 0.76 -16.86 -7.82
CA VAL A 116 0.14 -15.63 -7.27
C VAL A 116 1.01 -15.06 -6.14
N LEU A 117 1.64 -15.92 -5.32
CA LEU A 117 2.61 -15.46 -4.32
C LEU A 117 3.79 -14.71 -4.97
N TRP A 118 4.38 -15.29 -6.03
CA TRP A 118 5.49 -14.65 -6.74
C TRP A 118 5.09 -13.32 -7.39
N LEU A 119 3.86 -13.23 -7.88
CA LEU A 119 3.30 -11.99 -8.41
C LEU A 119 3.13 -10.93 -7.30
N SER A 120 2.63 -11.33 -6.14
CA SER A 120 2.53 -10.44 -4.95
C SER A 120 3.90 -9.93 -4.52
N ILE A 121 4.89 -10.81 -4.41
CA ILE A 121 6.28 -10.44 -4.06
C ILE A 121 6.85 -9.50 -5.13
N GLY A 122 6.67 -9.81 -6.41
CA GLY A 122 7.13 -8.98 -7.53
C GLY A 122 6.52 -7.58 -7.51
N ALA A 123 5.21 -7.48 -7.24
CA ALA A 123 4.51 -6.19 -7.11
C ALA A 123 5.06 -5.38 -5.93
N GLU A 124 5.37 -6.03 -4.79
CA GLU A 124 5.93 -5.36 -3.62
C GLU A 124 7.37 -4.90 -3.86
N VAL A 125 8.20 -5.69 -4.52
CA VAL A 125 9.56 -5.28 -4.94
C VAL A 125 9.49 -4.08 -5.88
N LEU A 126 8.58 -4.09 -6.84
CA LEU A 126 8.39 -2.97 -7.76
C LEU A 126 7.91 -1.71 -7.03
N ASN A 127 6.99 -1.84 -6.06
CA ASN A 127 6.59 -0.76 -5.16
C ASN A 127 7.80 -0.13 -4.48
N ILE A 128 8.69 -0.93 -3.87
CA ILE A 128 9.91 -0.46 -3.21
C ILE A 128 10.82 0.30 -4.20
N LEU A 129 11.02 -0.23 -5.41
CA LEU A 129 11.85 0.41 -6.43
C LEU A 129 11.28 1.77 -6.87
N LEU A 130 9.97 1.86 -7.08
CA LEU A 130 9.29 3.11 -7.45
C LEU A 130 9.36 4.15 -6.32
N THR A 131 9.18 3.71 -5.09
CA THR A 131 9.27 4.59 -3.91
C THR A 131 10.70 5.07 -3.69
N LEU A 132 11.70 4.20 -3.88
CA LEU A 132 13.10 4.55 -3.81
C LEU A 132 13.48 5.58 -4.89
N THR A 133 13.05 5.36 -6.14
CA THR A 133 13.28 6.35 -7.22
C THR A 133 12.64 7.69 -6.90
N SER A 134 11.45 7.71 -6.33
CA SER A 134 10.78 8.92 -5.87
C SER A 134 11.57 9.64 -4.78
N ALA A 135 12.12 8.90 -3.81
CA ALA A 135 12.96 9.45 -2.75
C ALA A 135 14.26 10.06 -3.31
N VAL A 136 14.91 9.39 -4.27
CA VAL A 136 16.12 9.89 -4.94
C VAL A 136 15.82 11.18 -5.74
N LEU A 137 14.72 11.22 -6.49
CA LEU A 137 14.31 12.40 -7.24
C LEU A 137 14.05 13.60 -6.32
N LEU A 138 13.33 13.38 -5.22
CA LEU A 138 13.08 14.44 -4.22
C LEU A 138 14.37 14.87 -3.51
N GLY A 139 15.25 13.92 -3.17
CA GLY A 139 16.55 14.21 -2.56
C GLY A 139 17.45 15.04 -3.49
N SER A 140 17.48 14.71 -4.78
CA SER A 140 18.23 15.50 -5.77
C SER A 140 17.69 16.92 -5.90
N ARG A 141 16.37 17.10 -5.82
CA ARG A 141 15.71 18.42 -5.80
C ARG A 141 16.11 19.30 -4.61
N VAL A 142 16.31 18.69 -3.44
CA VAL A 142 16.75 19.43 -2.25
C VAL A 142 18.18 19.93 -2.41
N ARG A 143 19.04 19.19 -3.11
CA ARG A 143 20.44 19.53 -3.36
C ARG A 143 20.61 20.56 -4.47
N HIS A 144 19.92 20.39 -5.59
CA HIS A 144 20.10 21.20 -6.79
C HIS A 144 18.99 22.23 -6.93
N HIS A 145 19.36 23.52 -6.88
CA HIS A 145 18.45 24.66 -6.88
C HIS A 145 18.21 25.22 -8.30
N SER A 146 18.32 24.43 -9.36
CA SER A 146 18.37 24.90 -10.73
C SER A 146 17.04 24.72 -11.47
N GLY A 147 16.40 25.85 -11.82
CA GLY A 147 15.59 26.05 -13.02
C GLY A 147 14.27 25.23 -13.18
N PHE A 148 13.78 25.21 -14.38
CA PHE A 148 12.52 24.62 -14.86
C PHE A 148 12.37 23.11 -14.63
N HIS A 149 13.44 22.39 -14.32
CA HIS A 149 13.44 20.93 -14.09
C HIS A 149 12.63 20.49 -12.85
N TRP A 150 12.49 21.34 -11.83
CA TRP A 150 11.80 20.98 -10.60
C TRP A 150 10.31 20.67 -10.79
N LEU A 151 9.66 21.32 -11.77
CA LEU A 151 8.25 21.05 -12.09
C LEU A 151 8.04 19.64 -12.64
N LYS A 152 8.96 19.18 -13.51
CA LYS A 152 8.93 17.82 -14.04
C LYS A 152 9.18 16.79 -12.94
N VAL A 153 10.08 17.09 -11.99
CA VAL A 153 10.37 16.20 -10.85
C VAL A 153 9.13 16.01 -9.99
N ASP A 154 8.41 17.09 -9.63
CA ASP A 154 7.18 16.97 -8.84
C ASP A 154 6.09 16.15 -9.56
N ALA A 155 5.93 16.36 -10.86
CA ALA A 155 5.01 15.55 -11.65
C ALA A 155 5.41 14.08 -11.69
N SER A 156 6.70 13.79 -11.89
CA SER A 156 7.21 12.42 -11.90
C SER A 156 7.03 11.74 -10.54
N VAL A 157 7.35 12.43 -9.44
CA VAL A 157 7.16 11.90 -8.09
C VAL A 157 5.69 11.61 -7.81
N ALA A 158 4.77 12.50 -8.20
CA ALA A 158 3.35 12.28 -8.03
C ALA A 158 2.88 11.00 -8.74
N ILE A 159 3.30 10.77 -9.98
CA ILE A 159 2.95 9.58 -10.75
C ILE A 159 3.58 8.32 -10.14
N LEU A 160 4.87 8.37 -9.83
CA LEU A 160 5.60 7.22 -9.29
C LEU A 160 5.04 6.78 -7.93
N THR A 161 4.69 7.72 -7.06
CA THR A 161 4.12 7.40 -5.73
C THR A 161 2.69 6.86 -5.81
N VAL A 162 1.86 7.33 -6.76
CA VAL A 162 0.54 6.71 -7.01
C VAL A 162 0.71 5.29 -7.50
N LEU A 163 1.56 5.06 -8.49
CA LEU A 163 1.79 3.72 -9.04
C LEU A 163 2.36 2.77 -7.98
N ALA A 164 3.31 3.24 -7.17
CA ALA A 164 3.86 2.48 -6.06
C ALA A 164 2.76 2.07 -5.07
N GLY A 165 1.93 3.01 -4.63
CA GLY A 165 0.83 2.72 -3.72
C GLY A 165 -0.20 1.75 -4.30
N LEU A 166 -0.60 1.90 -5.55
CA LEU A 166 -1.53 0.97 -6.19
C LEU A 166 -0.96 -0.46 -6.29
N LEU A 167 0.34 -0.58 -6.61
CA LEU A 167 1.02 -1.88 -6.63
C LEU A 167 1.09 -2.50 -5.24
N ALA A 168 1.40 -1.71 -4.21
CA ALA A 168 1.39 -2.16 -2.82
C ALA A 168 0.01 -2.68 -2.42
N MET A 169 -1.06 -1.93 -2.70
CA MET A 169 -2.43 -2.36 -2.41
C MET A 169 -2.77 -3.70 -3.08
N VAL A 170 -2.44 -3.85 -4.37
CA VAL A 170 -2.66 -5.11 -5.10
C VAL A 170 -1.86 -6.25 -4.46
N ALA A 171 -0.58 -6.03 -4.14
CA ALA A 171 0.28 -7.02 -3.50
C ALA A 171 -0.30 -7.49 -2.15
N HIS A 172 -0.76 -6.56 -1.32
CA HIS A 172 -1.35 -6.88 -0.01
C HIS A 172 -2.64 -7.67 -0.14
N MET A 173 -3.52 -7.31 -1.08
CA MET A 173 -4.75 -8.06 -1.36
C MET A 173 -4.46 -9.46 -1.86
N MET A 174 -3.49 -9.62 -2.76
CA MET A 174 -3.07 -10.94 -3.26
C MET A 174 -2.51 -11.81 -2.14
N TYR A 175 -1.63 -11.27 -1.29
CA TYR A 175 -1.12 -11.99 -0.12
C TYR A 175 -2.24 -12.45 0.82
N THR A 176 -3.19 -11.55 1.13
CA THR A 176 -4.33 -11.86 1.99
C THR A 176 -5.14 -13.03 1.43
N THR A 177 -5.42 -13.01 0.12
CA THR A 177 -6.16 -14.07 -0.56
C THR A 177 -5.40 -15.40 -0.50
N ILE A 178 -4.09 -15.39 -0.80
CA ILE A 178 -3.25 -16.58 -0.75
C ILE A 178 -3.22 -17.18 0.66
N PHE A 179 -3.04 -16.32 1.69
CA PHE A 179 -3.02 -16.76 3.07
C PHE A 179 -4.35 -17.42 3.46
N GLN A 180 -5.49 -16.83 3.11
CA GLN A 180 -6.82 -17.39 3.38
C GLN A 180 -7.04 -18.72 2.65
N ILE A 181 -6.61 -18.83 1.40
CA ILE A 181 -6.66 -20.10 0.65
C ILE A 181 -5.79 -21.15 1.32
N THR A 182 -4.58 -20.80 1.73
CA THR A 182 -3.65 -21.71 2.41
C THR A 182 -4.20 -22.18 3.75
N VAL A 183 -4.88 -21.33 4.51
CA VAL A 183 -5.55 -21.72 5.77
C VAL A 183 -6.66 -22.74 5.52
N ASN A 184 -7.41 -22.60 4.43
CA ASN A 184 -8.55 -23.47 4.12
C ASN A 184 -8.14 -24.77 3.41
N LEU A 185 -7.26 -24.68 2.41
CA LEU A 185 -6.88 -25.76 1.50
C LEU A 185 -5.45 -26.28 1.69
N GLY A 186 -4.68 -25.64 2.57
CA GLY A 186 -3.31 -26.03 2.86
C GLY A 186 -3.22 -27.40 3.56
N PRO A 187 -1.98 -27.88 3.75
CA PRO A 187 -1.73 -29.18 4.37
C PRO A 187 -2.27 -29.18 5.81
N GLU A 188 -2.84 -30.33 6.21
CA GLU A 188 -3.46 -30.49 7.55
C GLU A 188 -2.48 -30.29 8.71
N ASP A 189 -1.19 -30.54 8.45
CA ASP A 189 -0.11 -30.31 9.42
C ASP A 189 0.17 -28.81 9.65
N TRP A 190 -0.40 -27.92 8.84
CA TRP A 190 -0.19 -26.48 8.95
C TRP A 190 -1.45 -25.69 9.33
N LYS A 191 -2.65 -26.26 9.30
CA LYS A 191 -3.90 -25.52 9.55
C LYS A 191 -3.89 -24.82 10.91
N PRO A 192 -4.03 -23.47 10.95
CA PRO A 192 -4.13 -22.72 12.20
C PRO A 192 -5.49 -22.93 12.86
N GLN A 193 -5.53 -22.84 14.19
CA GLN A 193 -6.76 -22.82 14.95
C GLN A 193 -7.32 -21.39 15.06
N THR A 194 -6.44 -20.43 15.35
CA THR A 194 -6.72 -19.01 15.42
C THR A 194 -5.58 -18.26 14.75
N TRP A 195 -5.91 -17.18 14.06
CA TRP A 195 -4.92 -16.31 13.43
C TRP A 195 -5.43 -14.88 13.33
N ASP A 196 -4.50 -13.94 13.35
CA ASP A 196 -4.73 -12.51 13.21
C ASP A 196 -3.64 -11.87 12.32
N TYR A 197 -3.90 -10.66 11.85
CA TYR A 197 -2.89 -9.90 11.12
C TYR A 197 -1.88 -9.30 12.08
N GLY A 198 -0.59 -9.55 11.81
CA GLY A 198 0.51 -9.06 12.61
C GLY A 198 0.87 -7.59 12.33
N TRP A 199 1.81 -7.07 13.10
CA TRP A 199 2.24 -5.69 13.01
C TRP A 199 2.87 -5.31 11.66
N SER A 200 3.57 -6.24 10.98
CA SER A 200 4.17 -6.02 9.67
C SER A 200 3.12 -5.77 8.58
N TYR A 201 1.97 -6.42 8.66
CA TYR A 201 0.85 -6.17 7.78
C TYR A 201 0.29 -4.76 7.95
N CYS A 202 0.22 -4.26 9.19
CA CYS A 202 -0.16 -2.89 9.46
C CYS A 202 0.84 -1.89 8.89
N LEU A 203 2.15 -2.17 8.96
CA LEU A 203 3.19 -1.34 8.34
C LEU A 203 3.07 -1.33 6.80
N ALA A 204 2.77 -2.48 6.19
CA ALA A 204 2.54 -2.55 4.75
C ALA A 204 1.41 -1.62 4.30
N TRP A 205 0.26 -1.66 4.98
CA TRP A 205 -0.84 -0.74 4.72
C TRP A 205 -0.51 0.72 5.06
N GLY A 206 0.29 0.95 6.09
CA GLY A 206 0.84 2.27 6.42
C GLY A 206 1.71 2.85 5.30
N SER A 207 2.54 2.02 4.67
CA SER A 207 3.34 2.40 3.50
C SER A 207 2.45 2.83 2.32
N PHE A 208 1.41 2.07 2.01
CA PHE A 208 0.40 2.44 1.00
C PHE A 208 -0.20 3.82 1.29
N ALA A 209 -0.68 4.04 2.51
CA ALA A 209 -1.28 5.32 2.91
C ALA A 209 -0.30 6.49 2.77
N LEU A 210 0.97 6.29 3.16
CA LEU A 210 2.04 7.29 3.04
C LEU A 210 2.37 7.61 1.57
N CYS A 211 2.35 6.61 0.68
CA CYS A 211 2.50 6.81 -0.77
C CYS A 211 1.37 7.69 -1.33
N MET A 212 0.12 7.47 -0.90
CA MET A 212 -1.01 8.30 -1.30
C MET A 212 -0.88 9.74 -0.80
N VAL A 213 -0.49 9.93 0.46
CA VAL A 213 -0.21 11.27 1.02
C VAL A 213 0.91 11.97 0.25
N ALA A 214 2.01 11.28 -0.03
CA ALA A 214 3.13 11.82 -0.80
C ALA A 214 2.70 12.25 -2.20
N SER A 215 1.86 11.45 -2.87
CA SER A 215 1.31 11.78 -4.18
C SER A 215 0.46 13.05 -4.16
N VAL A 216 -0.46 13.17 -3.21
CA VAL A 216 -1.31 14.37 -3.06
C VAL A 216 -0.46 15.61 -2.80
N MET A 217 0.55 15.50 -1.93
CA MET A 217 1.49 16.60 -1.66
C MET A 217 2.30 17.00 -2.90
N ALA A 218 2.79 16.03 -3.67
CA ALA A 218 3.54 16.30 -4.90
C ALA A 218 2.64 16.96 -5.98
N THR A 219 1.42 16.47 -6.15
CA THR A 219 0.43 17.04 -7.07
C THR A 219 0.04 18.47 -6.68
N SER A 220 -0.19 18.73 -5.40
CA SER A 220 -0.52 20.08 -4.91
C SER A 220 0.60 21.07 -5.17
N ARG A 221 1.86 20.67 -4.97
CA ARG A 221 3.03 21.51 -5.30
C ARG A 221 3.16 21.75 -6.79
N TYR A 222 2.97 20.72 -7.60
CA TYR A 222 3.00 20.82 -9.05
C TYR A 222 1.95 21.82 -9.57
N THR A 223 0.71 21.70 -9.10
CA THR A 223 -0.39 22.58 -9.52
C THR A 223 -0.19 24.03 -9.08
N ALA A 224 0.27 24.27 -7.85
CA ALA A 224 0.59 25.60 -7.35
C ALA A 224 1.67 26.25 -8.20
N ALA A 225 2.76 25.56 -8.44
CA ALA A 225 3.86 26.05 -9.25
C ALA A 225 3.47 26.32 -10.71
N ARG A 226 2.61 25.49 -11.29
CA ARG A 226 2.10 25.68 -12.63
C ARG A 226 1.21 26.94 -12.73
N ARG A 227 0.41 27.23 -11.71
CA ARG A 227 -0.39 28.47 -11.62
C ARG A 227 0.51 29.70 -11.58
N GLU A 228 1.54 29.73 -10.72
CA GLU A 228 2.48 30.84 -10.64
C GLU A 228 3.18 31.13 -11.99
N LEU A 229 3.53 30.07 -12.73
CA LEU A 229 4.14 30.23 -14.06
C LEU A 229 3.16 30.77 -15.11
N ALA A 230 1.88 30.39 -15.02
CA ALA A 230 0.83 30.93 -15.90
C ALA A 230 0.59 32.40 -15.62
N ASP A 231 0.52 32.82 -14.35
CA ASP A 231 0.32 34.21 -13.94
C ASP A 231 1.49 35.11 -14.38
N LYS A 232 2.74 34.62 -14.21
CA LYS A 232 3.93 35.35 -14.71
C LYS A 232 3.92 35.53 -16.24
N LYS A 233 3.45 34.52 -16.99
CA LYS A 233 3.33 34.65 -18.46
C LYS A 233 2.24 35.61 -18.86
N SER A 234 1.12 35.65 -18.18
CA SER A 234 0.03 36.59 -18.47
C SER A 234 0.43 38.02 -18.14
N GLY A 235 1.09 38.27 -17.01
CA GLY A 235 1.63 39.59 -16.64
C GLY A 235 2.68 40.11 -17.60
N GLN A 236 3.55 39.24 -18.14
CA GLN A 236 4.57 39.65 -19.13
C GLN A 236 3.97 39.94 -20.49
N LYS A 237 2.84 39.32 -20.86
CA LYS A 237 2.11 39.60 -22.08
C LYS A 237 1.40 40.96 -21.99
N GLY A 238 0.86 41.33 -20.82
CA GLY A 238 0.25 42.64 -20.54
C GLY A 238 1.28 43.78 -20.57
N SER A 239 2.51 43.55 -20.11
CA SER A 239 3.59 44.56 -20.11
C SER A 239 4.23 44.82 -21.49
N ARG A 240 4.06 43.93 -22.47
CA ARG A 240 4.53 44.15 -23.84
C ARG A 240 3.55 44.93 -24.71
N HIS A 241 2.35 45.24 -24.23
CA HIS A 241 1.39 46.12 -24.87
C HIS A 241 1.34 47.45 -24.10
N SER A 242 2.46 48.12 -23.94
CA SER A 242 2.51 49.52 -23.55
C SER A 242 2.28 50.40 -24.80
N PRO A 243 1.36 51.31 -24.74
CA PRO A 243 0.98 52.10 -25.90
C PRO A 243 2.02 53.19 -26.17
N GLN A 244 2.74 53.10 -27.23
CA GLN A 244 3.19 54.30 -27.95
C GLN A 244 2.03 54.70 -28.88
N ASP A 245 1.48 55.78 -28.56
CA ASP A 245 0.91 56.86 -29.33
C ASP A 245 -0.38 57.38 -28.72
N PHE A 246 -0.18 58.40 -27.92
CA PHE A 246 -1.23 59.39 -27.63
C PHE A 246 -1.15 60.47 -28.68
N GLN A 247 -1.75 60.23 -29.85
CA GLN A 247 -2.06 61.30 -30.82
C GLN A 247 -3.55 61.40 -30.89
N LYS A 248 -4.04 62.53 -30.34
CA LYS A 248 -5.41 63.00 -30.35
C LYS A 248 -5.83 63.44 -31.77
N PRO A 249 -6.91 62.88 -32.31
CA PRO A 249 -7.66 63.60 -33.37
C PRO A 249 -8.99 64.09 -32.86
N LYS A 250 -9.32 65.23 -33.35
CA LYS A 250 -10.55 65.99 -33.23
C LYS A 250 -11.80 65.20 -33.61
N ALA A 251 -12.91 65.65 -33.01
CA ALA A 251 -14.27 65.25 -33.26
C ALA A 251 -14.70 65.40 -34.74
N SER A 252 -15.46 64.48 -35.26
CA SER A 252 -16.66 64.59 -36.10
C SER A 252 -17.34 63.22 -36.18
N GLU A 253 -18.51 63.16 -35.63
CA GLU A 253 -19.85 62.99 -36.18
C GLU A 253 -20.11 61.73 -37.04
N SER A 254 -21.04 60.94 -36.52
CA SER A 254 -22.06 60.07 -37.11
C SER A 254 -21.70 59.16 -38.29
N VAL A 255 -22.09 57.89 -38.19
CA VAL A 255 -23.14 57.24 -38.99
C VAL A 255 -23.17 55.76 -38.64
N TRP A 256 -24.37 55.28 -38.46
CA TRP A 256 -24.78 53.87 -38.30
C TRP A 256 -24.38 53.05 -39.51
N GLU A 257 -23.84 51.85 -39.29
CA GLU A 257 -24.14 50.73 -40.19
C GLU A 257 -23.94 49.38 -39.51
N THR A 258 -25.02 48.67 -39.58
CA THR A 258 -25.16 47.26 -39.13
C THR A 258 -24.54 46.38 -40.19
N GLU A 259 -23.57 45.55 -39.84
CA GLU A 259 -23.23 44.43 -40.72
C GLU A 259 -22.91 43.17 -39.93
N THR A 260 -23.76 42.21 -40.15
CA THR A 260 -23.71 40.82 -39.73
C THR A 260 -22.70 40.06 -40.55
N ALA A 261 -21.83 39.26 -39.89
CA ALA A 261 -21.25 38.06 -40.51
C ALA A 261 -20.44 37.23 -39.47
N PRO A 262 -20.10 36.00 -39.79
CA PRO A 262 -20.62 34.84 -39.03
C PRO A 262 -19.53 34.17 -38.16
N SER A 263 -20.00 33.46 -37.17
CA SER A 263 -19.25 32.60 -36.27
C SER A 263 -18.67 31.36 -36.97
N PRO A 264 -17.49 30.87 -36.56
CA PRO A 264 -17.25 29.43 -36.58
C PRO A 264 -17.12 28.87 -35.19
N ALA A 265 -17.94 27.89 -35.00
CA ALA A 265 -18.01 26.75 -34.09
C ALA A 265 -16.94 26.57 -33.00
N GLY A 266 -17.44 26.34 -31.79
CA GLY A 266 -17.03 25.23 -30.98
C GLY A 266 -16.24 25.53 -29.70
N CYS A 267 -16.95 25.81 -28.62
CA CYS A 267 -16.76 25.17 -27.31
C CYS A 267 -17.77 25.74 -26.32
N ALA A 268 -18.77 24.96 -25.99
CA ALA A 268 -19.81 25.30 -25.01
C ALA A 268 -19.22 25.23 -23.59
N LEU A 269 -19.15 26.39 -22.95
CA LEU A 269 -19.02 26.47 -21.47
C LEU A 269 -20.44 26.47 -20.92
N ILE A 270 -20.80 25.38 -20.22
CA ILE A 270 -22.04 25.29 -19.45
C ILE A 270 -21.88 26.15 -18.20
N GLY A 271 -22.45 27.35 -18.24
CA GLY A 271 -22.69 28.17 -17.07
C GLY A 271 -23.94 27.66 -16.34
N VAL A 272 -23.75 27.03 -15.15
CA VAL A 272 -24.87 26.72 -14.28
C VAL A 272 -25.29 27.99 -13.55
N SER A 273 -26.39 28.62 -14.01
CA SER A 273 -27.09 29.64 -13.28
C SER A 273 -28.09 29.01 -12.33
N LYS A 274 -27.97 29.33 -11.02
CA LYS A 274 -28.91 28.99 -9.97
C LYS A 274 -30.23 29.73 -10.21
N HIS A 275 -31.32 28.97 -10.36
CA HIS A 275 -32.65 29.39 -9.97
C HIS A 275 -33.38 28.15 -9.39
N LEU A 276 -33.64 28.17 -8.10
CA LEU A 276 -34.61 27.32 -7.41
C LEU A 276 -36.00 27.95 -7.53
N PRO A 277 -37.03 27.10 -7.65
CA PRO A 277 -38.27 27.27 -6.93
C PRO A 277 -38.63 26.03 -6.10
N PRO A 278 -39.55 26.13 -5.10
CA PRO A 278 -39.62 25.21 -3.98
C PRO A 278 -40.70 24.13 -4.12
N GLU A 279 -40.53 23.08 -3.30
CA GLU A 279 -41.54 22.10 -2.78
C GLU A 279 -42.18 21.06 -3.70
N ALA A 280 -41.84 19.80 -3.42
CA ALA A 280 -42.77 18.77 -2.92
C ALA A 280 -42.03 17.45 -2.63
N PRO A 281 -42.49 16.62 -1.66
CA PRO A 281 -41.73 15.50 -1.10
C PRO A 281 -42.02 14.18 -1.84
N GLY A 282 -40.96 13.34 -2.04
CA GLY A 282 -41.13 12.05 -2.70
C GLY A 282 -40.02 11.07 -2.38
N LYS A 283 -40.26 10.25 -1.38
CA LYS A 283 -39.82 8.87 -1.12
C LYS A 283 -38.52 8.36 -1.67
N VAL A 284 -37.63 8.08 -0.72
CA VAL A 284 -36.50 7.13 -0.75
C VAL A 284 -37.01 5.73 -1.09
N SER A 285 -36.38 5.07 -2.02
CA SER A 285 -36.31 3.61 -2.10
C SER A 285 -34.87 3.19 -2.28
N MET A 286 -34.41 2.43 -1.29
CA MET A 286 -33.17 1.67 -1.33
C MET A 286 -33.31 0.49 -2.30
N CYS A 287 -32.30 0.25 -3.07
CA CYS A 287 -31.80 -1.06 -3.43
C CYS A 287 -30.28 -0.94 -3.49
#